data_2f77e9b0bbfc81d16399f1910cab8c96
#
_entry.id   2f77e9b0bbfc81d16399f1910cab8c96
#
_cell.length_a   1.000
_cell.length_b   1.000
_cell.length_c   1.000
_cell.angle_alpha   90.00
_cell.angle_beta   90.00
_cell.angle_gamma   90.00
#
_symmetry.space_group_name_H-M   'P 1'
#
loop_
_entity.id
_entity.type
_entity.pdbx_description
1 polymer ?
#
loop_
_entity_poly.entity_id
_entity_poly.type
_entity_poly.pdbx_seq_one_letter_code
_entity_poly.pdbx_strand_id
1 'polypeptide(L)'
;MRRGGLWWLWALGVIGFLIGGFGVLDYLRHGHAHTNYGSYVPWGLWVACYSYLVGVSAGVFLLSAAACVFRIRPLESLQRLALWTALVCWLAAMLSIWIDLGHPERAWRLLLRTSWTSVMGWMVWFYTAYAVLLGSMLWLSVRRVHA
;
A
#
# COMPACT_ATOMS: atom_id res chain seq x y z
N MET A 1 -14.69 10.54 31.27
CA MET A 1 -14.83 10.51 29.81
C MET A 1 -15.85 9.45 29.42
N ARG A 2 -17.00 9.85 28.85
CA ARG A 2 -18.14 8.98 28.53
C ARG A 2 -17.76 7.99 27.41
N ARG A 3 -17.63 6.72 27.73
CA ARG A 3 -17.43 5.62 26.77
C ARG A 3 -18.66 5.33 25.88
N GLY A 4 -19.73 6.11 25.99
CA GLY A 4 -21.02 5.87 25.34
C GLY A 4 -21.22 6.46 23.95
N GLY A 5 -20.19 7.10 23.34
CA GLY A 5 -20.39 7.86 22.11
C GLY A 5 -19.70 7.33 20.85
N LEU A 6 -18.93 6.23 20.92
CA LEU A 6 -18.14 5.78 19.76
C LEU A 6 -18.75 4.59 19.00
N TRP A 7 -19.85 4.04 19.46
CA TRP A 7 -20.48 2.88 18.78
C TRP A 7 -20.91 3.17 17.35
N TRP A 8 -21.29 4.42 17.06
CA TRP A 8 -21.68 4.84 15.70
C TRP A 8 -20.46 4.82 14.73
N LEU A 9 -19.24 5.10 15.21
CA LEU A 9 -18.02 4.97 14.39
C LEU A 9 -17.75 3.51 14.03
N TRP A 10 -17.97 2.60 14.98
CA TRP A 10 -17.86 1.17 14.71
C TRP A 10 -18.95 0.70 13.74
N ALA A 11 -20.18 1.19 13.91
CA ALA A 11 -21.29 0.88 12.99
C ALA A 11 -20.98 1.38 11.57
N LEU A 12 -20.50 2.62 11.41
CA LEU A 12 -20.06 3.15 10.12
C LEU A 12 -18.91 2.35 9.53
N GLY A 13 -17.94 1.95 10.35
CA GLY A 13 -16.83 1.11 9.92
C GLY A 13 -17.29 -0.25 9.39
N VAL A 14 -18.19 -0.90 10.12
CA VAL A 14 -18.77 -2.20 9.70
C VAL A 14 -19.59 -2.05 8.42
N ILE A 15 -20.44 -1.03 8.32
CA ILE A 15 -21.23 -0.76 7.11
C ILE A 15 -20.31 -0.49 5.91
N GLY A 16 -19.29 0.36 6.09
CA GLY A 16 -18.30 0.64 5.06
C GLY A 16 -17.55 -0.61 4.62
N PHE A 17 -17.17 -1.48 5.57
CA PHE A 17 -16.52 -2.75 5.30
C PHE A 17 -17.42 -3.72 4.51
N LEU A 18 -18.70 -3.81 4.86
CA LEU A 18 -19.67 -4.66 4.15
C LEU A 18 -19.92 -4.16 2.72
N ILE A 19 -20.11 -2.85 2.53
CA ILE A 19 -20.30 -2.25 1.21
C ILE A 19 -19.05 -2.44 0.36
N GLY A 20 -17.86 -2.15 0.92
CA GLY A 20 -16.59 -2.35 0.24
C GLY A 20 -16.33 -3.81 -0.11
N GLY A 21 -16.63 -4.74 0.82
CA GLY A 21 -16.52 -6.17 0.59
C GLY A 21 -17.43 -6.67 -0.52
N PHE A 22 -18.69 -6.17 -0.56
CA PHE A 22 -19.60 -6.48 -1.65
C PHE A 22 -19.06 -5.98 -3.00
N GLY A 23 -18.54 -4.75 -3.06
CA GLY A 23 -17.93 -4.19 -4.27
C GLY A 23 -16.72 -5.00 -4.76
N VAL A 24 -15.86 -5.45 -3.85
CA VAL A 24 -14.72 -6.32 -4.18
C VAL A 24 -15.20 -7.67 -4.71
N LEU A 25 -16.22 -8.27 -4.08
CA LEU A 25 -16.79 -9.56 -4.54
C LEU A 25 -17.43 -9.45 -5.93
N ASP A 26 -18.16 -8.36 -6.19
CA ASP A 26 -18.73 -8.10 -7.50
C ASP A 26 -17.65 -7.94 -8.56
N TYR A 27 -16.62 -7.16 -8.25
CA TYR A 27 -15.46 -6.97 -9.11
C TYR A 27 -14.73 -8.29 -9.42
N LEU A 28 -14.52 -9.15 -8.43
CA LEU A 28 -13.86 -10.45 -8.62
C LEU A 28 -14.70 -11.42 -9.48
N ARG A 29 -16.03 -11.26 -9.46
CA ARG A 29 -16.96 -12.13 -10.25
C ARG A 29 -17.15 -11.64 -11.67
N HIS A 30 -17.28 -10.33 -11.88
CA HIS A 30 -17.67 -9.73 -13.15
C HIS A 30 -16.53 -8.93 -13.80
N GLY A 31 -15.38 -8.81 -13.13
CA GLY A 31 -14.25 -8.02 -13.61
C GLY A 31 -14.63 -6.54 -13.80
N HIS A 32 -14.19 -5.96 -14.90
CA HIS A 32 -14.47 -4.56 -15.25
C HIS A 32 -15.85 -4.32 -15.89
N ALA A 33 -16.70 -5.35 -16.02
CA ALA A 33 -17.97 -5.23 -16.76
C ALA A 33 -18.95 -4.23 -16.12
N HIS A 34 -18.92 -4.08 -14.78
CA HIS A 34 -19.78 -3.16 -14.03
C HIS A 34 -19.05 -1.85 -13.68
N THR A 35 -17.80 -1.68 -14.07
CA THR A 35 -17.06 -0.44 -13.87
C THR A 35 -17.19 0.45 -15.11
N ASN A 36 -17.55 1.72 -14.91
CA ASN A 36 -17.66 2.69 -16.00
C ASN A 36 -16.26 3.15 -16.49
N TYR A 37 -15.32 2.22 -16.69
CA TYR A 37 -14.06 2.52 -17.32
C TYR A 37 -14.27 2.72 -18.82
N GLY A 38 -13.76 3.81 -19.34
CA GLY A 38 -13.88 4.16 -20.74
C GLY A 38 -12.72 5.04 -21.20
N SER A 39 -12.78 5.50 -22.44
CA SER A 39 -11.73 6.32 -23.04
C SER A 39 -11.47 7.63 -22.28
N TYR A 40 -12.45 8.13 -21.52
CA TYR A 40 -12.35 9.37 -20.74
C TYR A 40 -11.91 9.15 -19.29
N VAL A 41 -12.11 7.96 -18.73
CA VAL A 41 -11.72 7.58 -17.36
C VAL A 41 -10.96 6.27 -17.43
N PRO A 42 -9.66 6.30 -17.80
CA PRO A 42 -8.88 5.09 -17.96
C PRO A 42 -8.46 4.46 -16.62
N TRP A 43 -8.53 5.23 -15.52
CA TRP A 43 -8.08 4.81 -14.19
C TRP A 43 -9.20 4.98 -13.17
N GLY A 44 -9.45 3.94 -12.40
CA GLY A 44 -10.48 3.94 -11.38
C GLY A 44 -9.96 4.23 -9.97
N LEU A 45 -10.86 4.05 -9.01
CA LEU A 45 -10.62 4.27 -7.59
C LEU A 45 -9.44 3.42 -7.06
N TRP A 46 -9.23 2.22 -7.57
CA TRP A 46 -8.14 1.34 -7.17
C TRP A 46 -6.76 1.96 -7.44
N VAL A 47 -6.59 2.56 -8.62
CA VAL A 47 -5.33 3.25 -8.97
C VAL A 47 -5.14 4.51 -8.14
N ALA A 48 -6.22 5.25 -7.83
CA ALA A 48 -6.16 6.40 -6.94
C ALA A 48 -5.76 6.00 -5.52
N CYS A 49 -6.37 4.95 -4.95
CA CYS A 49 -6.01 4.39 -3.64
C CYS A 49 -4.57 3.89 -3.62
N TYR A 50 -4.16 3.16 -4.64
CA TYR A 50 -2.78 2.71 -4.81
C TYR A 50 -1.79 3.88 -4.78
N SER A 51 -2.02 4.91 -5.59
CA SER A 51 -1.13 6.07 -5.67
C SER A 51 -1.04 6.82 -4.34
N TYR A 52 -2.16 7.00 -3.66
CA TYR A 52 -2.22 7.61 -2.33
C TYR A 52 -1.42 6.79 -1.30
N LEU A 53 -1.66 5.48 -1.23
CA LEU A 53 -1.00 4.60 -0.26
C LEU A 53 0.51 4.48 -0.49
N VAL A 54 0.94 4.45 -1.76
CA VAL A 54 2.38 4.50 -2.10
C VAL A 54 2.99 5.81 -1.63
N GLY A 55 2.31 6.94 -1.87
CA GLY A 55 2.77 8.25 -1.43
C GLY A 55 2.92 8.34 0.10
N VAL A 56 1.92 7.86 0.85
CA VAL A 56 1.98 7.79 2.32
C VAL A 56 3.12 6.89 2.77
N SER A 57 3.24 5.69 2.19
CA SER A 57 4.31 4.74 2.52
C SER A 57 5.69 5.35 2.31
N ALA A 58 5.92 5.95 1.14
CA ALA A 58 7.20 6.59 0.80
C ALA A 58 7.51 7.78 1.73
N GLY A 59 6.52 8.64 2.01
CA GLY A 59 6.69 9.79 2.90
C GLY A 59 7.09 9.39 4.31
N VAL A 60 6.39 8.40 4.88
CA VAL A 60 6.69 7.90 6.24
C VAL A 60 8.03 7.17 6.29
N PHE A 61 8.39 6.43 5.23
CA PHE A 61 9.70 5.79 5.10
C PHE A 61 10.82 6.83 5.04
N LEU A 62 10.69 7.89 4.24
CA LEU A 62 11.67 8.96 4.15
C LEU A 62 11.87 9.68 5.48
N LEU A 63 10.79 9.94 6.24
CA LEU A 63 10.89 10.49 7.59
C LEU A 63 11.68 9.57 8.51
N SER A 64 11.43 8.27 8.45
CA SER A 64 12.16 7.27 9.24
C SER A 64 13.65 7.19 8.83
N ALA A 65 13.94 7.23 7.53
CA ALA A 65 15.29 7.24 7.00
C ALA A 65 16.05 8.51 7.41
N ALA A 66 15.40 9.68 7.31
CA ALA A 66 15.97 10.95 7.74
C ALA A 66 16.29 10.96 9.24
N ALA A 67 15.35 10.45 10.08
CA ALA A 67 15.58 10.32 11.51
C ALA A 67 16.82 9.47 11.83
N CYS A 68 17.02 8.38 11.10
CA CYS A 68 18.16 7.48 11.24
C CYS A 68 19.47 8.14 10.79
N VAL A 69 19.49 8.77 9.61
CA VAL A 69 20.69 9.38 9.01
C VAL A 69 21.13 10.62 9.79
N PHE A 70 20.20 11.50 10.12
CA PHE A 70 20.50 12.76 10.82
C PHE A 70 20.50 12.62 12.35
N ARG A 71 20.26 11.41 12.88
CA ARG A 71 20.23 11.10 14.34
C ARG A 71 19.33 12.04 15.12
N ILE A 72 18.12 12.29 14.62
CA ILE A 72 17.14 13.16 15.23
C ILE A 72 16.46 12.43 16.39
N ARG A 73 16.99 12.58 17.61
CA ARG A 73 16.53 11.87 18.83
C ARG A 73 15.01 11.83 19.04
N PRO A 74 14.24 12.93 18.89
CA PRO A 74 12.80 12.88 19.13
C PRO A 74 12.04 12.01 18.10
N LEU A 75 12.59 11.78 16.89
CA LEU A 75 11.99 10.94 15.86
C LEU A 75 12.40 9.46 15.97
N GLU A 76 13.48 9.15 16.69
CA GLU A 76 13.93 7.75 16.88
C GLU A 76 12.86 6.89 17.58
N SER A 77 12.10 7.47 18.52
CA SER A 77 11.01 6.77 19.22
C SER A 77 9.86 6.38 18.28
N LEU A 78 9.62 7.17 17.23
CA LEU A 78 8.56 6.96 16.24
C LEU A 78 9.03 6.12 15.05
N GLN A 79 10.34 5.90 14.90
CA GLN A 79 10.93 5.23 13.75
C GLN A 79 10.30 3.86 13.47
N ARG A 80 10.11 3.06 14.51
CA ARG A 80 9.54 1.72 14.37
C ARG A 80 8.09 1.76 13.92
N LEU A 81 7.29 2.64 14.53
CA LEU A 81 5.89 2.83 14.14
C LEU A 81 5.81 3.31 12.68
N ALA A 82 6.67 4.26 12.31
CA ALA A 82 6.78 4.77 10.94
C ALA A 82 7.09 3.65 9.93
N LEU A 83 8.06 2.79 10.22
CA LEU A 83 8.41 1.67 9.34
C LEU A 83 7.28 0.64 9.21
N TRP A 84 6.56 0.33 10.29
CA TRP A 84 5.39 -0.55 10.23
C TRP A 84 4.26 0.09 9.44
N THR A 85 3.99 1.37 9.64
CA THR A 85 2.99 2.10 8.85
C THR A 85 3.35 2.11 7.37
N ALA A 86 4.62 2.36 7.03
CA ALA A 86 5.10 2.31 5.66
C ALA A 86 4.89 0.92 5.03
N LEU A 87 5.19 -0.15 5.77
CA LEU A 87 4.98 -1.53 5.30
C LEU A 87 3.50 -1.84 5.04
N VAL A 88 2.63 -1.50 5.98
CA VAL A 88 1.19 -1.75 5.84
C VAL A 88 0.61 -0.98 4.66
N CYS A 89 0.98 0.31 4.51
CA CYS A 89 0.53 1.13 3.38
C CYS A 89 1.06 0.58 2.05
N TRP A 90 2.32 0.12 2.00
CA TRP A 90 2.89 -0.47 0.79
C TRP A 90 2.19 -1.78 0.42
N LEU A 91 1.94 -2.67 1.37
CA LEU A 91 1.20 -3.93 1.14
C LEU A 91 -0.22 -3.66 0.65
N ALA A 92 -0.92 -2.69 1.27
CA ALA A 92 -2.26 -2.30 0.86
C ALA A 92 -2.27 -1.68 -0.55
N ALA A 93 -1.24 -0.90 -0.91
CA ALA A 93 -1.06 -0.36 -2.25
C ALA A 93 -0.85 -1.47 -3.28
N MET A 94 0.04 -2.43 -2.98
CA MET A 94 0.29 -3.57 -3.87
C MET A 94 -0.96 -4.44 -4.05
N LEU A 95 -1.73 -4.63 -2.98
CA LEU A 95 -3.01 -5.35 -3.05
C LEU A 95 -4.02 -4.59 -3.92
N SER A 96 -4.11 -3.27 -3.79
CA SER A 96 -5.04 -2.45 -4.58
C SER A 96 -4.74 -2.56 -6.07
N ILE A 97 -3.46 -2.44 -6.47
CA ILE A 97 -3.10 -2.56 -7.89
C ILE A 97 -3.22 -4.01 -8.39
N TRP A 98 -2.95 -5.00 -7.54
CA TRP A 98 -3.09 -6.41 -7.89
C TRP A 98 -4.56 -6.79 -8.16
N ILE A 99 -5.49 -6.25 -7.38
CA ILE A 99 -6.94 -6.43 -7.61
C ILE A 99 -7.36 -5.76 -8.92
N ASP A 100 -6.80 -4.59 -9.26
CA ASP A 100 -7.14 -3.86 -10.49
C ASP A 100 -6.54 -4.49 -11.76
N LEU A 101 -5.60 -5.43 -11.64
CA LEU A 101 -5.10 -6.17 -12.79
C LEU A 101 -6.21 -7.09 -13.36
N GLY A 102 -6.52 -6.95 -14.64
CA GLY A 102 -7.52 -7.79 -15.30
C GLY A 102 -7.19 -9.30 -15.26
N HIS A 103 -5.88 -9.63 -15.11
CA HIS A 103 -5.38 -11.01 -14.99
C HIS A 103 -4.34 -11.10 -13.87
N PRO A 104 -4.74 -11.05 -12.59
CA PRO A 104 -3.82 -11.03 -11.44
C PRO A 104 -2.94 -12.29 -11.35
N GLU A 105 -3.40 -13.42 -11.88
CA GLU A 105 -2.64 -14.69 -11.97
C GLU A 105 -1.40 -14.58 -12.87
N ARG A 106 -1.34 -13.56 -13.73
CA ARG A 106 -0.20 -13.32 -14.64
C ARG A 106 0.77 -12.26 -14.15
N ALA A 107 0.52 -11.66 -12.99
CA ALA A 107 1.35 -10.57 -12.43
C ALA A 107 2.83 -10.94 -12.30
N TRP A 108 3.16 -12.21 -12.00
CA TRP A 108 4.53 -12.71 -11.92
C TRP A 108 5.33 -12.58 -13.23
N ARG A 109 4.63 -12.53 -14.39
CA ARG A 109 5.28 -12.35 -15.71
C ARG A 109 5.92 -10.96 -15.84
N LEU A 110 5.41 -9.96 -15.12
CA LEU A 110 5.99 -8.61 -15.09
C LEU A 110 7.41 -8.62 -14.51
N LEU A 111 7.68 -9.51 -13.55
CA LEU A 111 9.01 -9.68 -12.95
C LEU A 111 9.95 -10.46 -13.88
N LEU A 112 9.48 -11.54 -14.52
CA LEU A 112 10.34 -12.43 -15.30
C LEU A 112 10.52 -12.00 -16.76
N ARG A 113 9.55 -11.26 -17.32
CA ARG A 113 9.58 -10.79 -18.72
C ARG A 113 9.44 -9.28 -18.78
N THR A 114 10.25 -8.58 -17.97
CA THR A 114 10.23 -7.12 -17.95
C THR A 114 10.70 -6.56 -19.27
N SER A 115 9.89 -5.70 -19.89
CA SER A 115 10.31 -4.87 -21.02
C SER A 115 11.02 -3.64 -20.48
N TRP A 116 12.31 -3.51 -20.71
CA TRP A 116 13.13 -2.36 -20.26
C TRP A 116 12.75 -1.03 -20.91
N THR A 117 11.99 -1.08 -22.00
CA THR A 117 11.45 0.10 -22.68
C THR A 117 10.13 0.58 -22.08
N SER A 118 9.50 -0.21 -21.21
CA SER A 118 8.21 0.10 -20.60
C SER A 118 8.39 0.74 -19.23
N VAL A 119 7.71 1.87 -18.99
CA VAL A 119 7.64 2.53 -17.68
C VAL A 119 7.09 1.58 -16.62
N MET A 120 6.09 0.77 -16.96
CA MET A 120 5.49 -0.21 -16.05
C MET A 120 6.50 -1.28 -15.63
N GLY A 121 7.39 -1.70 -16.53
CA GLY A 121 8.49 -2.61 -16.19
C GLY A 121 9.45 -2.00 -15.15
N TRP A 122 9.84 -0.74 -15.31
CA TRP A 122 10.68 -0.03 -14.34
C TRP A 122 10.00 0.10 -12.98
N MET A 123 8.69 0.40 -12.94
CA MET A 123 7.94 0.52 -11.68
C MET A 123 8.01 -0.76 -10.85
N VAL A 124 7.90 -1.94 -11.46
CA VAL A 124 7.98 -3.23 -10.75
C VAL A 124 9.34 -3.39 -10.05
N TRP A 125 10.44 -3.03 -10.71
CA TRP A 125 11.77 -3.10 -10.12
C TRP A 125 11.98 -2.08 -9.01
N PHE A 126 11.46 -0.84 -9.17
CA PHE A 126 11.50 0.16 -8.10
C PHE A 126 10.72 -0.28 -6.86
N TYR A 127 9.54 -0.87 -7.03
CA TYR A 127 8.77 -1.39 -5.89
C TYR A 127 9.43 -2.58 -5.22
N THR A 128 10.09 -3.44 -5.99
CA THR A 128 10.88 -4.55 -5.44
C THR A 128 12.08 -4.03 -4.64
N ALA A 129 12.84 -3.09 -5.19
CA ALA A 129 13.93 -2.44 -4.48
C ALA A 129 13.46 -1.72 -3.21
N TYR A 130 12.34 -0.99 -3.29
CA TYR A 130 11.74 -0.35 -2.13
C TYR A 130 11.33 -1.35 -1.05
N ALA A 131 10.72 -2.48 -1.42
CA ALA A 131 10.36 -3.54 -0.48
C ALA A 131 11.58 -4.11 0.25
N VAL A 132 12.69 -4.34 -0.47
CA VAL A 132 13.96 -4.82 0.11
C VAL A 132 14.53 -3.79 1.09
N LEU A 133 14.54 -2.50 0.71
CA LEU A 133 15.01 -1.42 1.59
C LEU A 133 14.16 -1.32 2.86
N LEU A 134 12.82 -1.31 2.71
CA LEU A 134 11.89 -1.24 3.82
C LEU A 134 12.03 -2.43 4.77
N GLY A 135 12.11 -3.65 4.21
CA GLY A 135 12.32 -4.87 4.97
C GLY A 135 13.65 -4.88 5.71
N SER A 136 14.73 -4.42 5.08
CA SER A 136 16.06 -4.33 5.70
C SER A 136 16.08 -3.34 6.86
N MET A 137 15.46 -2.17 6.71
CA MET A 137 15.36 -1.18 7.78
C MET A 137 14.50 -1.68 8.96
N LEU A 138 13.39 -2.36 8.67
CA LEU A 138 12.58 -3.01 9.69
C LEU A 138 13.38 -4.06 10.47
N TRP A 139 14.07 -4.93 9.77
CA TRP A 139 14.89 -5.97 10.38
C TRP A 139 15.97 -5.40 11.28
N LEU A 140 16.68 -4.35 10.81
CA LEU A 140 17.69 -3.66 11.61
C LEU A 140 17.08 -2.98 12.84
N SER A 141 15.89 -2.38 12.71
CA SER A 141 15.21 -1.72 13.83
C SER A 141 14.78 -2.71 14.92
N VAL A 142 14.39 -3.93 14.53
CA VAL A 142 14.03 -4.99 15.48
C VAL A 142 15.27 -5.54 16.19
N ARG A 143 16.36 -5.76 15.46
CA ARG A 143 17.61 -6.25 16.07
C ARG A 143 18.24 -5.30 17.09
N ARG A 144 18.15 -3.98 16.86
CA ARG A 144 18.67 -2.98 17.82
C ARG A 144 17.99 -3.00 19.20
N VAL A 145 16.83 -3.65 19.32
CA VAL A 145 16.10 -3.76 20.60
C VAL A 145 16.57 -4.97 21.41
N HIS A 146 17.14 -5.97 20.74
CA HIS A 146 17.63 -7.20 21.39
C HIS A 146 19.14 -7.17 21.64
N ALA A 147 19.83 -6.09 21.26
CA ALA A 147 21.26 -5.84 21.54
C ALA A 147 21.43 -4.75 22.58
#